data_2ecfab01ed651fa3c658091764a7df32
#
_entry.id   2ecfab01ed651fa3c658091764a7df32
#
_cell.length_a   1.000
_cell.length_b   1.000
_cell.length_c   1.000
_cell.angle_alpha   90.00
_cell.angle_beta   90.00
_cell.angle_gamma   90.00
#
_symmetry.space_group_name_H-M   'P 1'
#
loop_
_entity.id
_entity.type
_entity.pdbx_description
1 polymer ?
#
loop_
_entity_poly.entity_id
_entity_poly.type
_entity_poly.pdbx_seq_one_letter_code
_entity_poly.pdbx_strand_id
1 'polypeptide(L)'
;MFVRDMLQLRPVKGKFIFQSPMNHAYSSYYEDRSLWHNLEAVTLKHNHRQGKSSTWTQTLNRLRIGEANEEDIELLKSRIITKLSNHYPWEACHLFFTNQDVNDHNNKLLSRLSGRLYEVNLVGDYPKTYKPKISNHGTVDDTNLSQNLKIKIGARVMVVMNISTSESLVNGSLGTIIDIVTKTKKNVEQVNCLAIKFYSEKAGIEQRRKHPRIADQYQEAKGTPIFRQRIRYFLTTSKGRAHARQATVYQFPIKVAFAITGHKMQVIFRFRSFHISFLYACMNLHFPYSLQKFQLLITGTDN
;
A
#
# COMPACT_ATOMS: atom_id res chain seq x y z
N MET A 1 16.46 16.71 12.40
CA MET A 1 16.98 16.12 11.15
C MET A 1 15.79 15.68 10.30
N PHE A 2 15.72 16.14 9.06
CA PHE A 2 14.70 15.70 8.08
C PHE A 2 15.37 14.78 7.09
N VAL A 3 14.76 13.62 6.81
CA VAL A 3 15.24 12.68 5.80
C VAL A 3 14.14 12.51 4.76
N ARG A 4 14.36 12.99 3.55
CA ARG A 4 13.40 12.89 2.46
C ARG A 4 14.10 12.88 1.11
N ASP A 5 13.53 12.17 0.18
CA ASP A 5 13.89 12.23 -1.23
C ASP A 5 12.95 13.22 -1.96
N MET A 6 13.53 14.34 -2.44
CA MET A 6 12.79 15.43 -3.09
C MET A 6 12.26 15.06 -4.46
N LEU A 7 12.78 14.01 -5.07
CA LEU A 7 12.35 13.49 -6.38
C LEU A 7 11.28 12.40 -6.24
N GLN A 8 10.83 12.09 -5.02
CA GLN A 8 9.69 11.19 -4.80
C GLN A 8 8.36 11.92 -5.05
N LEU A 9 7.27 11.15 -5.10
CA LEU A 9 5.93 11.68 -5.31
C LEU A 9 5.58 12.82 -4.35
N ARG A 10 4.89 13.79 -4.87
CA ARG A 10 4.42 14.96 -4.10
C ARG A 10 3.54 14.52 -2.93
N PRO A 11 3.55 15.29 -1.83
CA PRO A 11 2.60 15.07 -0.75
C PRO A 11 1.16 15.16 -1.27
N VAL A 12 0.32 14.19 -0.90
CA VAL A 12 -1.11 14.23 -1.26
C VAL A 12 -1.76 15.39 -0.54
N LYS A 13 -2.36 16.34 -1.30
CA LYS A 13 -2.99 17.56 -0.79
C LYS A 13 -2.05 18.47 0.04
N GLY A 14 -0.74 18.27 -0.05
CA GLY A 14 0.26 19.08 0.64
C GLY A 14 1.16 19.85 -0.32
N LYS A 15 1.87 20.84 0.20
CA LYS A 15 2.94 21.54 -0.49
C LYS A 15 4.28 20.88 -0.20
N PHE A 16 5.27 21.09 -1.05
CA PHE A 16 6.63 20.72 -0.72
C PHE A 16 7.14 21.61 0.44
N ILE A 17 8.05 21.08 1.24
CA ILE A 17 8.63 21.76 2.39
C ILE A 17 9.39 23.05 2.00
N PHE A 18 9.86 23.13 0.75
CA PHE A 18 10.56 24.29 0.20
C PHE A 18 9.60 25.32 -0.44
N GLN A 19 8.32 25.03 -0.52
CA GLN A 19 7.33 25.98 -1.04
C GLN A 19 6.84 26.89 0.08
N SER A 20 6.98 28.18 -0.10
CA SER A 20 6.46 29.18 0.84
C SER A 20 4.96 29.04 1.06
N PRO A 21 4.47 29.21 2.29
CA PRO A 21 3.04 29.29 2.54
C PRO A 21 2.47 30.51 1.83
N MET A 22 1.45 30.33 0.98
CA MET A 22 0.81 31.41 0.22
C MET A 22 -0.11 32.32 1.04
N ASN A 23 -0.08 32.30 2.36
CA ASN A 23 -0.94 33.15 3.16
C ASN A 23 -0.27 34.49 3.41
N HIS A 24 -0.55 35.47 2.55
CA HIS A 24 -0.13 36.85 2.66
C HIS A 24 -0.63 37.58 3.92
N ALA A 25 -1.54 37.01 4.69
CA ALA A 25 -2.12 37.65 5.86
C ALA A 25 -1.16 37.78 7.07
N TYR A 26 -0.07 37.01 7.10
CA TYR A 26 0.93 37.06 8.18
C TYR A 26 2.34 37.47 7.72
N SER A 27 2.51 37.85 6.45
CA SER A 27 3.85 38.11 5.89
C SER A 27 4.43 39.49 6.29
N SER A 28 3.64 40.40 6.89
CA SER A 28 4.12 41.71 7.24
C SER A 28 4.90 41.81 8.56
N TYR A 29 4.87 40.77 9.39
CA TYR A 29 5.57 40.74 10.69
C TYR A 29 6.74 39.77 10.78
N TYR A 30 6.83 38.77 9.92
CA TYR A 30 7.96 37.88 9.83
C TYR A 30 8.54 37.99 8.44
N GLU A 31 9.77 38.56 8.34
CA GLU A 31 10.54 38.50 7.12
C GLU A 31 10.49 37.03 6.58
N ASP A 32 10.19 36.91 5.31
CA ASP A 32 9.82 35.69 4.57
C ASP A 32 11.03 34.71 4.46
N ARG A 33 11.67 34.42 5.59
CA ARG A 33 12.72 33.42 5.70
C ARG A 33 12.09 32.05 5.94
N SER A 34 11.74 31.41 4.84
CA SER A 34 11.43 29.98 4.87
C SER A 34 12.51 29.25 5.67
N LEU A 35 12.12 28.50 6.70
CA LEU A 35 13.03 27.65 7.48
C LEU A 35 13.87 26.73 6.59
N TRP A 36 13.43 26.52 5.35
CA TRP A 36 14.16 25.77 4.33
C TRP A 36 15.55 26.32 4.05
N HIS A 37 15.72 27.63 4.02
CA HIS A 37 17.03 28.26 3.74
C HIS A 37 18.04 28.10 4.88
N ASN A 38 17.58 27.71 6.07
CA ASN A 38 18.43 27.48 7.24
C ASN A 38 18.84 26.00 7.38
N LEU A 39 18.45 25.13 6.43
CA LEU A 39 18.76 23.70 6.47
C LEU A 39 20.05 23.41 5.69
N GLU A 40 20.96 22.71 6.32
CA GLU A 40 22.10 22.11 5.65
C GLU A 40 21.67 20.79 4.98
N ALA A 41 22.04 20.62 3.71
CA ALA A 41 21.70 19.45 2.93
C ALA A 41 22.84 18.44 2.89
N VAL A 42 22.57 17.22 3.31
CA VAL A 42 23.48 16.07 3.15
C VAL A 42 22.87 15.09 2.18
N THR A 43 23.57 14.84 1.07
CA THR A 43 23.11 13.89 0.05
C THR A 43 23.69 12.50 0.28
N LEU A 44 22.81 11.49 0.47
CA LEU A 44 23.23 10.10 0.55
C LEU A 44 23.54 9.57 -0.85
N LYS A 45 24.78 9.12 -1.07
CA LYS A 45 25.30 8.71 -2.38
C LYS A 45 25.17 7.19 -2.65
N HIS A 46 25.03 6.37 -1.61
CA HIS A 46 25.04 4.91 -1.76
C HIS A 46 23.63 4.34 -1.84
N ASN A 47 23.35 3.59 -2.90
CA ASN A 47 22.11 2.86 -3.07
C ASN A 47 22.31 1.41 -2.58
N HIS A 48 21.81 1.11 -1.39
CA HIS A 48 21.89 -0.24 -0.80
C HIS A 48 20.83 -1.22 -1.32
N ARG A 49 19.86 -0.74 -2.09
CA ARG A 49 18.72 -1.57 -2.54
C ARG A 49 19.03 -2.36 -3.80
N GLN A 50 19.79 -1.76 -4.73
CA GLN A 50 20.01 -2.30 -6.07
C GLN A 50 21.46 -2.75 -6.32
N GLY A 51 22.25 -2.88 -5.26
CA GLY A 51 23.67 -3.21 -5.39
C GLY A 51 24.53 -2.09 -5.99
N LYS A 52 25.83 -2.33 -6.07
CA LYS A 52 26.79 -1.35 -6.61
C LYS A 52 26.76 -1.43 -8.15
N SER A 53 26.44 -0.31 -8.78
CA SER A 53 26.65 -0.02 -10.22
C SER A 53 26.15 -1.02 -11.28
N SER A 54 24.93 -1.53 -11.16
CA SER A 54 24.30 -2.20 -12.30
C SER A 54 23.88 -1.16 -13.35
N THR A 55 23.86 -1.53 -14.64
CA THR A 55 23.32 -0.72 -15.74
C THR A 55 21.91 -0.23 -15.40
N TRP A 56 21.12 -1.09 -14.76
CA TRP A 56 19.79 -0.78 -14.29
C TRP A 56 19.75 0.37 -13.27
N THR A 57 20.67 0.39 -12.30
CA THR A 57 20.78 1.48 -11.33
C THR A 57 21.11 2.81 -11.99
N GLN A 58 22.00 2.80 -12.99
CA GLN A 58 22.35 4.00 -13.76
C GLN A 58 21.16 4.51 -14.57
N THR A 59 20.47 3.62 -15.28
CA THR A 59 19.22 3.93 -16.01
C THR A 59 18.19 4.57 -15.09
N LEU A 60 17.93 3.98 -13.93
CA LEU A 60 16.97 4.54 -12.96
C LEU A 60 17.38 5.90 -12.43
N ASN A 61 18.66 6.14 -12.20
CA ASN A 61 19.16 7.44 -11.76
C ASN A 61 18.99 8.51 -12.84
N ARG A 62 19.31 8.21 -14.12
CA ARG A 62 19.08 9.14 -15.23
C ARG A 62 17.59 9.42 -15.44
N LEU A 63 16.75 8.40 -15.41
CA LEU A 63 15.31 8.56 -15.46
C LEU A 63 14.76 9.45 -14.35
N ARG A 64 15.29 9.29 -13.15
CA ARG A 64 14.86 10.04 -11.97
C ARG A 64 15.08 11.55 -12.12
N ILE A 65 16.15 11.98 -12.79
CA ILE A 65 16.48 13.39 -13.00
C ILE A 65 16.06 13.91 -14.38
N GLY A 66 15.44 13.06 -15.21
CA GLY A 66 14.97 13.44 -16.54
C GLY A 66 16.04 13.40 -17.64
N GLU A 67 17.16 12.74 -17.40
CA GLU A 67 18.31 12.63 -18.32
C GLU A 67 18.43 11.25 -18.98
N ALA A 68 17.28 10.57 -19.17
CA ALA A 68 17.26 9.26 -19.84
C ALA A 68 17.75 9.38 -21.28
N ASN A 69 18.65 8.49 -21.69
CA ASN A 69 19.14 8.37 -23.04
C ASN A 69 18.37 7.30 -23.84
N GLU A 70 18.69 7.13 -25.14
CA GLU A 70 18.04 6.16 -25.99
C GLU A 70 18.24 4.71 -25.53
N GLU A 71 19.42 4.36 -25.02
CA GLU A 71 19.70 3.02 -24.47
C GLU A 71 18.81 2.71 -23.26
N ASP A 72 18.58 3.71 -22.39
CA ASP A 72 17.68 3.58 -21.27
C ASP A 72 16.24 3.30 -21.71
N ILE A 73 15.80 4.03 -22.74
CA ILE A 73 14.46 3.86 -23.32
C ILE A 73 14.31 2.48 -23.96
N GLU A 74 15.32 2.01 -24.70
CA GLU A 74 15.29 0.65 -25.28
C GLU A 74 15.31 -0.44 -24.20
N LEU A 75 16.11 -0.27 -23.15
CA LEU A 75 16.11 -1.18 -21.99
C LEU A 75 14.72 -1.26 -21.35
N LEU A 76 14.00 -0.11 -21.26
CA LEU A 76 12.64 -0.09 -20.75
C LEU A 76 11.65 -0.76 -21.69
N LYS A 77 11.74 -0.47 -22.98
CA LYS A 77 10.88 -1.10 -24.00
C LYS A 77 11.03 -2.62 -24.00
N SER A 78 12.25 -3.13 -23.81
CA SER A 78 12.52 -4.56 -23.70
C SER A 78 11.77 -5.27 -22.54
N ARG A 79 11.30 -4.50 -21.54
CA ARG A 79 10.54 -4.99 -20.41
C ARG A 79 9.03 -4.88 -20.58
N ILE A 80 8.57 -4.40 -21.72
CA ILE A 80 7.13 -4.29 -22.00
C ILE A 80 6.57 -5.68 -22.30
N ILE A 81 5.61 -6.12 -21.50
CA ILE A 81 4.88 -7.37 -21.69
C ILE A 81 3.44 -7.04 -22.03
N THR A 82 2.95 -7.51 -23.15
CA THR A 82 1.55 -7.31 -23.53
C THR A 82 0.64 -8.33 -22.85
N LYS A 83 -0.59 -7.93 -22.54
CA LYS A 83 -1.61 -8.84 -21.93
C LYS A 83 -1.96 -10.06 -22.78
N LEU A 84 -1.64 -10.02 -24.07
CA LEU A 84 -1.85 -11.12 -25.02
C LEU A 84 -0.70 -12.13 -24.99
N SER A 85 0.40 -11.82 -24.33
CA SER A 85 1.51 -12.73 -24.17
C SER A 85 1.13 -13.92 -23.28
N ASN A 86 1.47 -15.13 -23.71
CA ASN A 86 1.32 -16.36 -22.91
C ASN A 86 2.14 -16.30 -21.59
N HIS A 87 3.14 -15.41 -21.55
CA HIS A 87 4.01 -15.19 -20.40
C HIS A 87 3.57 -14.00 -19.53
N TYR A 88 2.33 -13.50 -19.70
CA TYR A 88 1.84 -12.40 -18.89
C TYR A 88 1.73 -12.84 -17.41
N PRO A 89 2.47 -12.21 -16.48
CA PRO A 89 2.55 -12.66 -15.09
C PRO A 89 1.33 -12.22 -14.29
N TRP A 90 0.23 -12.91 -14.44
CA TRP A 90 -1.03 -12.64 -13.73
C TRP A 90 -0.88 -12.67 -12.20
N GLU A 91 0.09 -13.42 -11.72
CA GLU A 91 0.39 -13.53 -10.29
C GLU A 91 1.24 -12.36 -9.74
N ALA A 92 1.82 -11.54 -10.62
CA ALA A 92 2.55 -10.36 -10.15
C ALA A 92 1.62 -9.35 -9.49
N CYS A 93 2.14 -8.53 -8.59
CA CYS A 93 1.41 -7.39 -8.07
C CYS A 93 1.37 -6.28 -9.12
N HIS A 94 0.16 -5.95 -9.58
CA HIS A 94 -0.03 -4.93 -10.60
C HIS A 94 -0.03 -3.53 -10.00
N LEU A 95 0.48 -2.58 -10.75
CA LEU A 95 0.56 -1.19 -10.32
C LEU A 95 -0.29 -0.30 -11.22
N PHE A 96 -1.19 0.46 -10.63
CA PHE A 96 -2.05 1.40 -11.32
C PHE A 96 -1.91 2.82 -10.76
N PHE A 97 -2.32 3.80 -11.55
CA PHE A 97 -2.30 5.20 -11.14
C PHE A 97 -3.50 5.58 -10.28
N THR A 98 -4.66 5.02 -10.58
CA THR A 98 -5.91 5.36 -9.90
C THR A 98 -6.36 4.24 -8.95
N ASN A 99 -7.09 4.62 -7.92
CA ASN A 99 -7.72 3.64 -7.03
C ASN A 99 -8.85 2.88 -7.74
N GLN A 100 -9.49 3.49 -8.75
CA GLN A 100 -10.54 2.84 -9.53
C GLN A 100 -9.97 1.65 -10.29
N ASP A 101 -8.88 1.85 -11.05
CA ASP A 101 -8.23 0.78 -11.81
C ASP A 101 -7.75 -0.35 -10.89
N VAL A 102 -7.22 0.01 -9.70
CA VAL A 102 -6.83 -0.96 -8.67
C VAL A 102 -8.02 -1.80 -8.21
N ASN A 103 -9.15 -1.16 -7.92
CA ASN A 103 -10.34 -1.86 -7.45
C ASN A 103 -10.92 -2.77 -8.53
N ASP A 104 -11.01 -2.29 -9.77
CA ASP A 104 -11.52 -3.05 -10.91
C ASP A 104 -10.66 -4.29 -11.18
N HIS A 105 -9.33 -4.11 -11.17
CA HIS A 105 -8.40 -5.21 -11.32
C HIS A 105 -8.48 -6.21 -10.16
N ASN A 106 -8.52 -5.74 -8.92
CA ASN A 106 -8.64 -6.60 -7.74
C ASN A 106 -9.95 -7.39 -7.76
N ASN A 107 -11.06 -6.77 -8.09
CA ASN A 107 -12.36 -7.43 -8.21
C ASN A 107 -12.37 -8.48 -9.33
N LYS A 108 -11.79 -8.15 -10.48
CA LYS A 108 -11.65 -9.07 -11.61
C LYS A 108 -10.83 -10.31 -11.25
N LEU A 109 -9.69 -10.16 -10.57
CA LEU A 109 -8.88 -11.30 -10.17
C LEU A 109 -9.51 -12.07 -9.02
N LEU A 110 -10.16 -11.41 -8.06
CA LEU A 110 -10.90 -12.07 -7.00
C LEU A 110 -12.05 -12.92 -7.55
N SER A 111 -12.75 -12.46 -8.62
CA SER A 111 -13.82 -13.24 -9.25
C SER A 111 -13.31 -14.49 -9.96
N ARG A 112 -12.07 -14.48 -10.48
CA ARG A 112 -11.44 -15.62 -11.16
C ARG A 112 -10.98 -16.73 -10.20
N LEU A 113 -10.75 -16.40 -8.94
CA LEU A 113 -10.43 -17.43 -7.95
C LEU A 113 -11.62 -18.37 -7.77
N SER A 114 -11.34 -19.66 -7.69
CA SER A 114 -12.32 -20.68 -7.32
C SER A 114 -12.72 -20.54 -5.85
N GLY A 115 -13.79 -21.22 -5.47
CA GLY A 115 -14.25 -21.29 -4.10
C GLY A 115 -15.22 -20.19 -3.68
N ARG A 116 -15.66 -20.28 -2.43
CA ARG A 116 -16.69 -19.43 -1.83
C ARG A 116 -16.17 -18.00 -1.61
N LEU A 117 -17.00 -17.02 -1.96
CA LEU A 117 -16.80 -15.63 -1.61
C LEU A 117 -17.32 -15.37 -0.18
N TYR A 118 -16.47 -14.81 0.66
CA TYR A 118 -16.84 -14.33 1.99
C TYR A 118 -16.92 -12.81 1.98
N GLU A 119 -18.04 -12.29 2.50
CA GLU A 119 -18.23 -10.85 2.69
C GLU A 119 -18.21 -10.52 4.18
N VAL A 120 -17.32 -9.63 4.56
CA VAL A 120 -17.10 -9.26 5.96
C VAL A 120 -17.41 -7.78 6.14
N ASN A 121 -18.56 -7.49 6.72
CA ASN A 121 -18.95 -6.12 7.01
C ASN A 121 -18.18 -5.58 8.22
N LEU A 122 -17.78 -4.32 8.13
CA LEU A 122 -17.24 -3.55 9.23
C LEU A 122 -18.33 -3.37 10.29
N VAL A 123 -17.98 -3.62 11.54
CA VAL A 123 -18.85 -3.34 12.69
C VAL A 123 -18.34 -2.05 13.33
N GLY A 124 -19.22 -1.07 13.47
CA GLY A 124 -18.86 0.23 14.03
C GLY A 124 -19.75 0.60 15.21
N ASP A 125 -19.13 1.16 16.24
CA ASP A 125 -19.80 1.83 17.35
C ASP A 125 -19.57 3.35 17.18
N TYR A 126 -20.63 4.03 16.78
CA TYR A 126 -20.62 5.44 16.43
C TYR A 126 -21.54 6.23 17.34
N PRO A 127 -21.22 7.50 17.63
CA PRO A 127 -22.18 8.41 18.28
C PRO A 127 -23.49 8.46 17.48
N LYS A 128 -24.65 8.47 18.16
CA LYS A 128 -26.01 8.43 17.55
C LYS A 128 -26.23 9.43 16.41
N THR A 129 -25.57 10.57 16.46
CA THR A 129 -25.70 11.66 15.48
C THR A 129 -24.69 11.58 14.33
N TYR A 130 -23.78 10.59 14.35
CA TYR A 130 -22.73 10.48 13.35
C TYR A 130 -23.04 9.37 12.34
N LYS A 131 -22.94 9.73 11.06
CA LYS A 131 -22.97 8.76 9.96
C LYS A 131 -21.55 8.66 9.39
N PRO A 132 -20.94 7.45 9.36
CA PRO A 132 -19.61 7.27 8.81
C PRO A 132 -19.60 7.65 7.32
N LYS A 133 -18.54 8.34 6.91
CA LYS A 133 -18.31 8.67 5.51
C LYS A 133 -17.68 7.48 4.81
N ILE A 134 -18.29 7.05 3.73
CA ILE A 134 -17.73 6.00 2.89
C ILE A 134 -17.08 6.67 1.69
N SER A 135 -15.80 6.39 1.47
CA SER A 135 -15.10 6.89 0.29
C SER A 135 -15.62 6.20 -0.97
N ASN A 136 -15.36 6.80 -2.13
CA ASN A 136 -15.66 6.18 -3.44
C ASN A 136 -15.00 4.80 -3.63
N HIS A 137 -14.04 4.47 -2.77
CA HIS A 137 -13.30 3.20 -2.79
C HIS A 137 -13.73 2.25 -1.67
N GLY A 138 -14.89 2.51 -1.04
CA GLY A 138 -15.48 1.65 -0.01
C GLY A 138 -14.72 1.63 1.33
N THR A 139 -13.89 2.64 1.62
CA THR A 139 -13.24 2.77 2.94
C THR A 139 -14.04 3.67 3.85
N VAL A 140 -14.03 3.35 5.15
CA VAL A 140 -14.77 4.09 6.17
C VAL A 140 -13.90 5.20 6.73
N ASP A 141 -14.35 6.44 6.60
CA ASP A 141 -13.65 7.64 7.05
C ASP A 141 -12.15 7.61 6.63
N ASP A 142 -11.26 8.06 7.49
CA ASP A 142 -9.80 8.05 7.25
C ASP A 142 -9.12 6.76 7.77
N THR A 143 -9.88 5.70 8.07
CA THR A 143 -9.33 4.48 8.70
C THR A 143 -8.59 3.55 7.75
N ASN A 144 -8.68 3.74 6.44
CA ASN A 144 -8.21 2.80 5.41
C ASN A 144 -8.86 1.40 5.44
N LEU A 145 -9.87 1.18 6.30
CA LEU A 145 -10.58 -0.09 6.40
C LEU A 145 -11.74 -0.17 5.40
N SER A 146 -11.94 -1.34 4.81
CA SER A 146 -13.07 -1.57 3.92
C SER A 146 -14.36 -1.71 4.73
N GLN A 147 -15.43 -1.00 4.28
CA GLN A 147 -16.78 -1.17 4.85
C GLN A 147 -17.28 -2.60 4.63
N ASN A 148 -17.11 -3.11 3.42
CA ASN A 148 -17.40 -4.49 3.06
C ASN A 148 -16.12 -5.10 2.47
N LEU A 149 -15.51 -6.03 3.21
CA LEU A 149 -14.32 -6.73 2.79
C LEU A 149 -14.72 -8.04 2.10
N LYS A 150 -14.48 -8.13 0.80
CA LYS A 150 -14.70 -9.33 -0.02
C LYS A 150 -13.42 -10.12 -0.14
N ILE A 151 -13.44 -11.40 0.22
CA ILE A 151 -12.28 -12.27 0.24
C ILE A 151 -12.60 -13.68 -0.21
N LYS A 152 -11.60 -14.36 -0.75
CA LYS A 152 -11.59 -15.80 -1.05
C LYS A 152 -10.28 -16.42 -0.59
N ILE A 153 -10.26 -17.73 -0.39
CA ILE A 153 -9.02 -18.48 -0.25
C ILE A 153 -8.19 -18.30 -1.53
N GLY A 154 -6.88 -18.16 -1.42
CA GLY A 154 -5.99 -17.84 -2.53
C GLY A 154 -5.89 -16.34 -2.85
N ALA A 155 -6.72 -15.49 -2.25
CA ALA A 155 -6.65 -14.06 -2.50
C ALA A 155 -5.36 -13.46 -1.94
N ARG A 156 -4.68 -12.66 -2.77
CA ARG A 156 -3.56 -11.83 -2.33
C ARG A 156 -4.09 -10.64 -1.54
N VAL A 157 -3.49 -10.39 -0.41
CA VAL A 157 -3.91 -9.33 0.50
C VAL A 157 -2.73 -8.51 1.00
N MET A 158 -3.03 -7.28 1.41
CA MET A 158 -2.09 -6.36 2.01
C MET A 158 -2.63 -5.87 3.34
N VAL A 159 -1.78 -5.87 4.36
CA VAL A 159 -2.07 -5.23 5.65
C VAL A 159 -2.16 -3.72 5.46
N VAL A 160 -3.20 -3.08 6.00
CA VAL A 160 -3.46 -1.64 5.82
C VAL A 160 -3.16 -0.78 7.05
N MET A 161 -2.68 -1.40 8.12
CA MET A 161 -2.26 -0.71 9.35
C MET A 161 -1.14 -1.49 10.05
N ASN A 162 -0.44 -0.85 10.98
CA ASN A 162 0.56 -1.55 11.77
C ASN A 162 -0.13 -2.40 12.84
N ILE A 163 0.01 -3.71 12.73
CA ILE A 163 -0.47 -4.68 13.73
C ILE A 163 0.63 -4.90 14.78
N SER A 164 1.84 -5.22 14.30
CA SER A 164 3.03 -5.41 15.13
C SER A 164 4.28 -5.07 14.32
N THR A 165 4.97 -4.01 14.74
CA THR A 165 6.20 -3.55 14.06
C THR A 165 7.38 -4.48 14.31
N SER A 166 7.45 -5.09 15.50
CA SER A 166 8.49 -6.06 15.87
C SER A 166 8.47 -7.31 15.00
N GLU A 167 7.27 -7.71 14.54
CA GLU A 167 7.05 -8.89 13.72
C GLU A 167 6.93 -8.60 12.22
N SER A 168 7.25 -7.41 11.79
CA SER A 168 7.07 -6.99 10.39
C SER A 168 5.61 -7.13 9.86
N LEU A 169 4.61 -7.14 10.76
CA LEU A 169 3.20 -7.02 10.43
C LEU A 169 2.80 -5.55 10.39
N VAL A 170 3.24 -4.88 9.38
CA VAL A 170 3.08 -3.43 9.20
C VAL A 170 2.22 -3.11 7.99
N ASN A 171 1.77 -1.87 7.92
CA ASN A 171 1.10 -1.36 6.72
C ASN A 171 1.95 -1.64 5.47
N GLY A 172 1.36 -2.29 4.47
CA GLY A 172 2.05 -2.71 3.26
C GLY A 172 2.56 -4.15 3.27
N SER A 173 2.51 -4.89 4.39
CA SER A 173 2.88 -6.32 4.41
C SER A 173 1.95 -7.12 3.51
N LEU A 174 2.52 -7.84 2.54
CA LEU A 174 1.79 -8.65 1.55
C LEU A 174 1.78 -10.12 1.93
N GLY A 175 0.69 -10.80 1.61
CA GLY A 175 0.53 -12.22 1.81
C GLY A 175 -0.63 -12.80 1.00
N THR A 176 -0.84 -14.09 1.12
CA THR A 176 -1.95 -14.82 0.48
C THR A 176 -2.81 -15.48 1.55
N ILE A 177 -4.12 -15.37 1.43
CA ILE A 177 -5.07 -16.08 2.30
C ILE A 177 -5.00 -17.55 1.96
N ILE A 178 -4.58 -18.37 2.91
CA ILE A 178 -4.50 -19.83 2.75
C ILE A 178 -5.73 -20.52 3.31
N ASP A 179 -6.39 -19.92 4.30
CA ASP A 179 -7.67 -20.41 4.81
C ASP A 179 -8.49 -19.31 5.51
N ILE A 180 -9.80 -19.57 5.65
CA ILE A 180 -10.78 -18.68 6.28
C ILE A 180 -11.53 -19.46 7.34
N VAL A 181 -11.14 -19.24 8.59
CA VAL A 181 -11.75 -19.94 9.75
C VAL A 181 -13.05 -19.23 10.13
N THR A 182 -14.14 -19.96 10.09
CA THR A 182 -15.46 -19.47 10.48
C THR A 182 -15.89 -19.97 11.86
N LYS A 183 -16.80 -19.25 12.48
CA LYS A 183 -17.50 -19.68 13.70
C LYS A 183 -19.00 -19.38 13.57
N THR A 184 -19.82 -20.30 14.00
CA THR A 184 -21.27 -20.09 14.09
C THR A 184 -21.60 -19.38 15.41
N LYS A 185 -22.24 -18.22 15.32
CA LYS A 185 -22.76 -17.46 16.46
C LYS A 185 -24.22 -17.09 16.19
N LYS A 186 -25.12 -17.49 17.10
CA LYS A 186 -26.58 -17.28 16.93
C LYS A 186 -27.10 -17.75 15.57
N ASN A 187 -26.73 -18.96 15.17
CA ASN A 187 -27.06 -19.59 13.88
C ASN A 187 -26.58 -18.82 12.62
N VAL A 188 -25.68 -17.87 12.77
CA VAL A 188 -25.05 -17.16 11.67
C VAL A 188 -23.57 -17.51 11.61
N GLU A 189 -23.13 -17.99 10.46
CA GLU A 189 -21.72 -18.24 10.20
C GLU A 189 -20.98 -16.91 10.02
N GLN A 190 -19.92 -16.70 10.78
CA GLN A 190 -19.13 -15.48 10.74
C GLN A 190 -17.65 -15.81 10.59
N VAL A 191 -16.93 -15.05 9.76
CA VAL A 191 -15.48 -15.15 9.66
C VAL A 191 -14.86 -14.72 10.98
N ASN A 192 -14.13 -15.64 11.61
CA ASN A 192 -13.47 -15.45 12.91
C ASN A 192 -11.99 -15.07 12.75
N CYS A 193 -11.29 -15.77 11.87
CA CYS A 193 -9.85 -15.62 11.66
C CYS A 193 -9.50 -15.88 10.20
N LEU A 194 -8.45 -15.23 9.72
CA LEU A 194 -7.84 -15.49 8.42
C LEU A 194 -6.46 -16.06 8.62
N ALA A 195 -6.18 -17.21 8.03
CA ALA A 195 -4.82 -17.76 7.97
C ALA A 195 -4.13 -17.17 6.74
N ILE A 196 -3.10 -16.36 6.95
CA ILE A 196 -2.38 -15.66 5.89
C ILE A 196 -0.93 -16.11 5.85
N LYS A 197 -0.47 -16.57 4.67
CA LYS A 197 0.94 -16.79 4.39
C LYS A 197 1.54 -15.49 3.91
N PHE A 198 2.33 -14.84 4.77
CA PHE A 198 3.04 -13.62 4.39
C PHE A 198 4.29 -13.94 3.56
N TYR A 199 4.65 -13.05 2.64
CA TYR A 199 5.86 -13.21 1.80
C TYR A 199 7.14 -12.94 2.59
N SER A 200 7.07 -12.16 3.68
CA SER A 200 8.19 -11.99 4.60
C SER A 200 8.19 -13.12 5.63
N GLU A 201 9.28 -13.87 5.73
CA GLU A 201 9.42 -14.96 6.71
C GLU A 201 9.36 -14.46 8.16
N LYS A 202 9.76 -13.21 8.40
CA LYS A 202 9.71 -12.58 9.72
C LYS A 202 8.31 -12.16 10.14
N ALA A 203 7.35 -12.12 9.19
CA ALA A 203 6.02 -11.62 9.47
C ALA A 203 5.20 -12.63 10.30
N GLY A 204 4.69 -12.18 11.43
CA GLY A 204 3.70 -12.89 12.25
C GLY A 204 4.23 -14.05 13.08
N ILE A 205 5.52 -14.09 13.39
CA ILE A 205 6.10 -15.16 14.23
C ILE A 205 5.44 -15.20 15.62
N GLU A 206 5.29 -14.06 16.28
CA GLU A 206 4.65 -14.01 17.60
C GLU A 206 3.14 -14.23 17.52
N GLN A 207 2.49 -13.80 16.43
CA GLN A 207 1.07 -14.11 16.23
C GLN A 207 0.82 -15.61 16.15
N ARG A 208 1.69 -16.37 15.47
CA ARG A 208 1.61 -17.83 15.46
C ARG A 208 1.83 -18.41 16.85
N ARG A 209 2.79 -17.89 17.63
CA ARG A 209 3.05 -18.32 19.01
C ARG A 209 1.87 -18.02 19.95
N LYS A 210 1.19 -16.88 19.81
CA LYS A 210 0.03 -16.50 20.61
C LYS A 210 -1.21 -17.35 20.31
N HIS A 211 -1.30 -17.93 19.11
CA HIS A 211 -2.45 -18.71 18.65
C HIS A 211 -2.05 -20.08 18.12
N PRO A 212 -1.40 -20.94 18.93
CA PRO A 212 -0.82 -22.20 18.45
C PRO A 212 -1.88 -23.13 17.88
N ARG A 213 -3.07 -23.25 18.49
CA ARG A 213 -4.15 -24.12 17.99
C ARG A 213 -4.57 -23.87 16.55
N ILE A 214 -4.45 -22.62 16.07
CA ILE A 214 -4.75 -22.28 14.69
C ILE A 214 -3.48 -22.37 13.85
N ALA A 215 -2.35 -21.90 14.38
CA ALA A 215 -1.09 -21.89 13.66
C ALA A 215 -0.58 -23.31 13.31
N ASP A 216 -0.79 -24.27 14.23
CA ASP A 216 -0.36 -25.66 14.05
C ASP A 216 -1.09 -26.35 12.88
N GLN A 217 -2.34 -25.96 12.60
CA GLN A 217 -3.09 -26.45 11.44
C GLN A 217 -2.45 -26.03 10.11
N TYR A 218 -1.65 -24.95 10.11
CA TYR A 218 -1.04 -24.38 8.90
C TYR A 218 0.48 -24.28 9.04
N GLN A 219 1.10 -25.14 9.84
CA GLN A 219 2.53 -25.08 10.15
C GLN A 219 3.40 -25.16 8.91
N GLU A 220 3.14 -26.11 8.03
CA GLU A 220 3.88 -26.29 6.77
C GLU A 220 3.78 -25.04 5.86
N ALA A 221 2.61 -24.45 5.78
CA ALA A 221 2.36 -23.25 4.98
C ALA A 221 2.80 -21.95 5.67
N LYS A 222 3.29 -22.01 6.93
CA LYS A 222 3.61 -20.84 7.77
C LYS A 222 2.44 -19.85 7.88
N GLY A 223 1.21 -20.38 8.01
CA GLY A 223 -0.01 -19.58 8.10
C GLY A 223 -0.06 -18.75 9.38
N THR A 224 -0.21 -17.45 9.24
CA THR A 224 -0.32 -16.52 10.38
C THR A 224 -1.77 -16.18 10.62
N PRO A 225 -2.32 -16.43 11.82
CA PRO A 225 -3.69 -16.09 12.16
C PRO A 225 -3.86 -14.58 12.32
N ILE A 226 -4.76 -14.01 11.52
CA ILE A 226 -5.12 -12.59 11.57
C ILE A 226 -6.57 -12.47 12.00
N PHE A 227 -6.81 -11.68 13.03
CA PHE A 227 -8.13 -11.41 13.59
C PHE A 227 -8.60 -10.01 13.27
N ARG A 228 -9.91 -9.77 13.46
CA ARG A 228 -10.45 -8.42 13.41
C ARG A 228 -9.76 -7.55 14.46
N GLN A 229 -9.34 -6.36 14.08
CA GLN A 229 -8.74 -5.38 14.98
C GLN A 229 -9.78 -4.38 15.45
N ARG A 230 -9.66 -3.98 16.72
CA ARG A 230 -10.42 -2.88 17.30
C ARG A 230 -9.67 -1.58 17.07
N ILE A 231 -10.26 -0.67 16.31
CA ILE A 231 -9.64 0.61 15.97
C ILE A 231 -10.48 1.73 16.54
N ARG A 232 -9.84 2.59 17.34
CA ARG A 232 -10.42 3.82 17.86
C ARG A 232 -9.86 4.98 17.08
N TYR A 233 -10.71 5.89 16.66
CA TYR A 233 -10.30 7.11 15.97
C TYR A 233 -11.20 8.28 16.33
N PHE A 234 -10.66 9.48 16.18
CA PHE A 234 -11.41 10.70 16.44
C PHE A 234 -12.15 11.16 15.19
N LEU A 235 -13.42 11.45 15.36
CA LEU A 235 -14.25 12.01 14.30
C LEU A 235 -13.92 13.49 14.14
N THR A 236 -13.55 13.89 12.93
CA THR A 236 -13.30 15.29 12.64
C THR A 236 -14.63 16.05 12.61
N THR A 237 -14.81 17.01 13.50
CA THR A 237 -15.99 17.89 13.53
C THR A 237 -15.64 19.24 12.93
N SER A 238 -16.64 19.99 12.47
CA SER A 238 -16.48 21.37 12.00
C SER A 238 -15.93 22.32 13.08
N LYS A 239 -16.04 21.94 14.36
CA LYS A 239 -15.57 22.72 15.53
C LYS A 239 -14.15 22.36 15.99
N GLY A 240 -13.41 21.59 15.20
CA GLY A 240 -12.03 21.21 15.50
C GLY A 240 -11.87 20.02 16.44
N ARG A 241 -10.59 19.65 16.74
CA ARG A 241 -10.25 18.45 17.53
C ARG A 241 -10.69 18.51 19.00
N ALA A 242 -10.83 19.70 19.58
CA ALA A 242 -11.22 19.86 20.99
C ALA A 242 -12.61 19.30 21.31
N HIS A 243 -13.47 19.14 20.29
CA HIS A 243 -14.80 18.55 20.42
C HIS A 243 -14.94 17.24 19.66
N ALA A 244 -13.82 16.59 19.30
CA ALA A 244 -13.84 15.37 18.52
C ALA A 244 -14.43 14.21 19.35
N ARG A 245 -15.52 13.62 18.85
CA ARG A 245 -16.08 12.40 19.41
C ARG A 245 -15.27 11.20 18.93
N GLN A 246 -15.18 10.17 19.77
CA GLN A 246 -14.48 8.95 19.43
C GLN A 246 -15.45 7.94 18.80
N ALA A 247 -15.01 7.28 17.74
CA ALA A 247 -15.65 6.11 17.17
C ALA A 247 -14.77 4.88 17.35
N THR A 248 -15.40 3.71 17.41
CA THR A 248 -14.70 2.43 17.48
C THR A 248 -15.21 1.53 16.38
N VAL A 249 -14.31 0.94 15.60
CA VAL A 249 -14.65 0.01 14.53
C VAL A 249 -13.90 -1.30 14.67
N TYR A 250 -14.48 -2.37 14.15
CA TYR A 250 -13.92 -3.72 14.15
C TYR A 250 -13.90 -4.24 12.72
N GLN A 251 -12.72 -4.51 12.19
CA GLN A 251 -12.56 -5.10 10.86
C GLN A 251 -11.21 -5.83 10.77
N PHE A 252 -11.07 -6.71 9.79
CA PHE A 252 -9.77 -7.25 9.42
C PHE A 252 -8.91 -6.14 8.82
N PRO A 253 -7.67 -5.96 9.30
CA PRO A 253 -6.80 -4.88 8.88
C PRO A 253 -6.11 -5.17 7.54
N ILE A 254 -6.87 -5.65 6.56
CA ILE A 254 -6.37 -6.06 5.25
C ILE A 254 -7.24 -5.54 4.11
N LYS A 255 -6.66 -5.51 2.92
CA LYS A 255 -7.34 -5.32 1.63
C LYS A 255 -6.84 -6.33 0.62
N VAL A 256 -7.68 -6.67 -0.36
CA VAL A 256 -7.24 -7.41 -1.55
C VAL A 256 -6.21 -6.59 -2.31
N ALA A 257 -5.13 -7.23 -2.73
CA ALA A 257 -3.94 -6.56 -3.27
C ALA A 257 -3.27 -7.35 -4.41
N PHE A 258 -4.03 -7.77 -5.40
CA PHE A 258 -3.48 -8.17 -6.70
C PHE A 258 -2.92 -6.96 -7.44
N ALA A 259 -3.49 -5.79 -7.16
CA ALA A 259 -3.00 -4.51 -7.60
C ALA A 259 -2.99 -3.48 -6.46
N ILE A 260 -2.13 -2.48 -6.59
CA ILE A 260 -1.98 -1.36 -5.66
C ILE A 260 -1.69 -0.07 -6.43
N THR A 261 -1.87 1.08 -5.78
CA THR A 261 -1.46 2.37 -6.37
C THR A 261 0.01 2.67 -6.11
N GLY A 262 0.62 3.48 -6.97
CA GLY A 262 2.00 3.93 -6.82
C GLY A 262 2.28 4.57 -5.45
N HIS A 263 1.37 5.37 -4.92
CA HIS A 263 1.53 5.99 -3.59
C HIS A 263 1.63 4.96 -2.46
N LYS A 264 0.84 3.88 -2.51
CA LYS A 264 0.93 2.82 -1.52
C LYS A 264 2.21 2.02 -1.64
N MET A 265 2.73 1.89 -2.86
CA MET A 265 3.97 1.22 -3.13
C MET A 265 5.17 1.91 -2.46
N GLN A 266 5.14 3.23 -2.34
CA GLN A 266 6.19 4.01 -1.68
C GLN A 266 6.42 3.59 -0.22
N VAL A 267 5.37 3.12 0.45
CA VAL A 267 5.40 2.68 1.86
C VAL A 267 5.86 1.22 2.01
N ILE A 268 5.73 0.39 0.95
CA ILE A 268 6.01 -1.06 0.99
C ILE A 268 7.52 -1.35 0.84
N PHE A 269 8.34 -0.80 1.69
CA PHE A 269 9.79 -0.67 1.48
C PHE A 269 10.65 -1.91 1.79
N ARG A 270 10.12 -3.07 2.16
CA ARG A 270 10.93 -4.19 2.65
C ARG A 270 11.00 -5.45 1.79
N PHE A 271 10.54 -5.41 0.56
CA PHE A 271 10.60 -6.60 -0.29
C PHE A 271 11.80 -6.60 -1.23
N ARG A 272 12.67 -7.62 -1.06
CA ARG A 272 13.86 -7.87 -1.89
C ARG A 272 13.54 -8.21 -3.36
N SER A 273 12.28 -8.34 -3.76
CA SER A 273 11.89 -8.93 -5.05
C SER A 273 11.03 -8.04 -5.96
N PHE A 274 10.96 -6.72 -5.76
CA PHE A 274 10.20 -5.85 -6.66
C PHE A 274 11.03 -4.68 -7.12
N HIS A 275 11.35 -4.63 -8.41
CA HIS A 275 11.99 -3.49 -9.08
C HIS A 275 11.01 -2.32 -9.27
N ILE A 276 10.57 -1.71 -8.18
CA ILE A 276 9.47 -0.75 -8.15
C ILE A 276 9.93 0.68 -8.33
N SER A 277 11.21 0.95 -8.13
CA SER A 277 11.79 2.30 -8.22
C SER A 277 11.58 2.94 -9.58
N PHE A 278 11.39 2.15 -10.63
CA PHE A 278 11.23 2.60 -12.00
C PHE A 278 9.94 3.35 -12.28
N LEU A 279 8.81 2.84 -11.80
CA LEU A 279 7.51 3.49 -12.04
C LEU A 279 7.42 4.89 -11.42
N TYR A 280 8.12 5.13 -10.32
CA TYR A 280 8.17 6.42 -9.67
C TYR A 280 8.91 7.48 -10.47
N ALA A 281 10.01 7.11 -11.12
CA ALA A 281 10.73 8.02 -12.00
C ALA A 281 9.87 8.42 -13.21
N CYS A 282 9.19 7.44 -13.81
CA CYS A 282 8.30 7.70 -14.95
C CYS A 282 7.06 8.52 -14.58
N MET A 283 6.55 8.43 -13.35
CA MET A 283 5.39 9.20 -12.91
C MET A 283 5.68 10.69 -12.68
N ASN A 284 6.93 11.05 -12.40
CA ASN A 284 7.34 12.45 -12.20
C ASN A 284 7.90 13.11 -13.46
N LEU A 285 8.26 12.32 -14.47
CA LEU A 285 8.68 12.86 -15.77
C LEU A 285 7.42 13.17 -16.58
N HIS A 286 7.42 14.34 -17.25
CA HIS A 286 6.43 14.73 -18.24
C HIS A 286 6.57 13.84 -19.49
N PHE A 287 6.27 12.54 -19.37
CA PHE A 287 6.13 11.71 -20.54
C PHE A 287 4.86 12.12 -21.31
N PRO A 288 4.91 12.10 -22.65
CA PRO A 288 3.74 12.37 -23.48
C PRO A 288 2.58 11.47 -23.07
N TYR A 289 1.37 11.98 -23.13
CA TYR A 289 0.11 11.34 -22.72
C TYR A 289 -0.09 9.91 -23.25
N SER A 290 0.59 9.54 -24.33
CA SER A 290 0.58 8.21 -24.94
C SER A 290 1.22 7.11 -24.08
N LEU A 291 2.18 7.45 -23.21
CA LEU A 291 2.86 6.50 -22.31
C LEU A 291 2.16 6.34 -20.96
N GLN A 292 1.25 7.24 -20.58
CA GLN A 292 0.47 7.14 -19.34
C GLN A 292 -0.51 5.96 -19.33
N LYS A 293 -0.80 5.36 -20.49
CA LYS A 293 -1.68 4.17 -20.61
C LYS A 293 -0.94 2.85 -20.48
N PHE A 294 0.38 2.85 -20.35
CA PHE A 294 1.13 1.60 -20.21
C PHE A 294 1.03 1.05 -18.79
N GLN A 295 0.45 -0.11 -18.69
CA GLN A 295 0.46 -0.94 -17.51
C GLN A 295 1.84 -1.61 -17.43
N LEU A 296 2.75 -1.04 -16.65
CA LEU A 296 4.09 -1.61 -16.47
C LEU A 296 4.01 -2.77 -15.47
N LEU A 297 4.26 -3.95 -15.98
CA LEU A 297 4.53 -5.15 -15.19
C LEU A 297 6.05 -5.27 -15.02
N ILE A 298 6.46 -5.36 -13.79
CA ILE A 298 7.87 -5.59 -13.46
C ILE A 298 7.97 -7.00 -12.89
N THR A 299 8.44 -7.92 -13.72
CA THR A 299 8.88 -9.23 -13.25
C THR A 299 10.36 -9.12 -12.88
N GLY A 300 10.69 -9.24 -11.61
CA GLY A 300 12.06 -9.49 -11.17
C GLY A 300 12.25 -10.99 -11.03
N THR A 301 12.92 -11.61 -11.98
CA THR A 301 13.62 -12.88 -11.76
C THR A 301 15.10 -12.53 -11.83
N ASP A 302 15.74 -12.44 -10.68
CA ASP A 302 17.19 -12.54 -10.63
C ASP A 302 17.54 -14.03 -10.50
N ASN A 303 18.24 -14.54 -11.51
CA ASN A 303 19.11 -15.70 -11.36
C ASN A 303 20.37 -15.29 -10.63
#